data_5572807f4468d0c5268b7d8317a423aa
#
_entry.id   5572807f4468d0c5268b7d8317a423aa
#
_cell.length_a   1.000
_cell.length_b   1.000
_cell.length_c   1.000
_cell.angle_alpha   90.00
_cell.angle_beta   90.00
_cell.angle_gamma   90.00
#
_symmetry.space_group_name_H-M   'P 1'
#
loop_
_entity.id
_entity.type
_entity.pdbx_description
1 polymer ?
#
loop_
_entity_poly.entity_id
_entity_poly.type
_entity_poly.pdbx_seq_one_letter_code
_entity_poly.pdbx_strand_id
1 'polypeptide(L)'
;LKWEKERMVELAKILSERHPDYVFYVTLGDPNGLENPPKMLSENLLIFDYLPYSDVLEQMDFAIHHAGAGILMGCIEQGIPSLILPQDYDQFDNAVRAELFQIGLVSRKKTESEVLRLFNELVSREDWSHLKALAQTSKTYQPTEILYQEIERLLTVTL
;
A
#
# COMPACT_ATOMS: atom_id res chain seq x y z
N LEU A 1 -1.55 7.10 17.22
CA LEU A 1 -1.23 5.74 16.68
C LEU A 1 -2.27 4.67 17.10
N LYS A 2 -2.67 4.55 18.39
CA LYS A 2 -3.65 3.54 18.81
C LYS A 2 -5.04 3.80 18.20
N TRP A 3 -5.50 5.03 18.23
CA TRP A 3 -6.78 5.45 17.65
C TRP A 3 -6.85 5.22 16.13
N GLU A 4 -5.75 5.42 15.43
CA GLU A 4 -5.66 5.18 13.99
C GLU A 4 -5.78 3.70 13.64
N LYS A 5 -5.14 2.81 14.42
CA LYS A 5 -5.27 1.35 14.27
C LYS A 5 -6.71 0.89 14.49
N GLU A 6 -7.36 1.37 15.54
CA GLU A 6 -8.78 1.07 15.84
C GLU A 6 -9.69 1.50 14.69
N ARG A 7 -9.46 2.69 14.13
CA ARG A 7 -10.22 3.20 12.99
C ARG A 7 -10.00 2.39 11.71
N MET A 8 -8.77 1.96 11.44
CA MET A 8 -8.48 1.10 10.28
C MET A 8 -9.18 -0.26 10.38
N VAL A 9 -9.20 -0.84 11.58
CA VAL A 9 -9.94 -2.09 11.84
C VAL A 9 -11.45 -1.88 11.64
N GLU A 10 -11.99 -0.74 12.08
CA GLU A 10 -13.42 -0.42 11.91
C GLU A 10 -13.78 -0.24 10.42
N LEU A 11 -12.94 0.47 9.66
CA LEU A 11 -13.13 0.59 8.21
C LEU A 11 -13.04 -0.77 7.51
N ALA A 12 -12.12 -1.64 7.93
CA ALA A 12 -12.01 -2.98 7.36
C ALA A 12 -13.25 -3.84 7.64
N LYS A 13 -13.87 -3.73 8.82
CA LYS A 13 -15.16 -4.39 9.13
C LYS A 13 -16.25 -3.92 8.18
N ILE A 14 -16.41 -2.60 8.03
CA ILE A 14 -17.41 -2.02 7.14
C ILE A 14 -17.20 -2.50 5.70
N LEU A 15 -15.95 -2.50 5.23
CA LEU A 15 -15.60 -2.97 3.89
C LEU A 15 -15.92 -4.47 3.74
N SER A 16 -15.55 -5.30 4.69
CA SER A 16 -15.80 -6.75 4.64
C SER A 16 -17.28 -7.10 4.63
N GLU A 17 -18.12 -6.36 5.38
CA GLU A 17 -19.55 -6.52 5.37
C GLU A 17 -20.22 -6.10 4.06
N ARG A 18 -19.68 -5.06 3.41
CA ARG A 18 -20.20 -4.52 2.14
C ARG A 18 -19.69 -5.24 0.89
N HIS A 19 -18.59 -5.96 1.03
CA HIS A 19 -17.89 -6.65 -0.06
C HIS A 19 -17.59 -8.12 0.33
N PRO A 20 -18.60 -8.97 0.45
CA PRO A 20 -18.43 -10.36 0.89
C PRO A 20 -17.61 -11.22 -0.08
N ASP A 21 -17.46 -10.79 -1.34
CA ASP A 21 -16.68 -11.49 -2.36
C ASP A 21 -15.16 -11.28 -2.21
N TYR A 22 -14.73 -10.38 -1.30
CA TYR A 22 -13.31 -10.10 -1.02
C TYR A 22 -12.93 -10.59 0.36
N VAL A 23 -11.70 -11.08 0.49
CA VAL A 23 -11.09 -11.40 1.79
C VAL A 23 -10.16 -10.27 2.20
N PHE A 24 -10.30 -9.80 3.43
CA PHE A 24 -9.54 -8.68 3.98
C PHE A 24 -8.53 -9.17 5.01
N TYR A 25 -7.26 -8.84 4.78
CA TYR A 25 -6.18 -9.03 5.73
C TYR A 25 -5.76 -7.67 6.30
N VAL A 26 -5.82 -7.54 7.62
CA VAL A 26 -5.42 -6.31 8.31
C VAL A 26 -4.20 -6.61 9.17
N THR A 27 -3.13 -5.82 9.03
CA THR A 27 -1.98 -5.89 9.92
C THR A 27 -1.96 -4.71 10.89
N LEU A 28 -1.70 -5.00 12.17
CA LEU A 28 -1.54 -3.98 13.21
C LEU A 28 -0.12 -3.41 13.27
N GLY A 29 0.82 -3.99 12.52
CA GLY A 29 2.19 -3.51 12.40
C GLY A 29 3.00 -3.67 13.69
N ASP A 30 2.72 -4.69 14.50
CA ASP A 30 3.52 -5.05 15.68
C ASP A 30 4.45 -6.23 15.34
N PRO A 31 5.75 -5.98 15.10
CA PRO A 31 6.68 -7.03 14.69
C PRO A 31 6.89 -8.12 15.75
N ASN A 32 6.56 -7.86 17.03
CA ASN A 32 6.64 -8.89 18.08
C ASN A 32 5.52 -9.94 17.94
N GLY A 33 4.50 -9.64 17.17
CA GLY A 33 3.37 -10.55 16.92
C GLY A 33 3.50 -11.38 15.64
N LEU A 34 4.68 -11.46 15.02
CA LEU A 34 4.89 -12.20 13.76
C LEU A 34 4.43 -13.66 13.83
N GLU A 35 4.71 -14.33 14.94
CA GLU A 35 4.37 -15.74 15.17
C GLU A 35 2.93 -15.95 15.69
N ASN A 36 2.20 -14.87 15.98
CA ASN A 36 0.85 -14.98 16.51
C ASN A 36 -0.12 -15.39 15.40
N PRO A 37 -1.04 -16.34 15.66
CA PRO A 37 -2.06 -16.69 14.70
C PRO A 37 -3.00 -15.49 14.45
N PRO A 38 -3.52 -15.34 13.22
CA PRO A 38 -4.47 -14.27 12.94
C PRO A 38 -5.76 -14.45 13.73
N LYS A 39 -6.35 -13.32 14.10
CA LYS A 39 -7.68 -13.27 14.70
C LYS A 39 -8.73 -13.13 13.59
N MET A 40 -9.55 -14.14 13.41
CA MET A 40 -10.69 -14.08 12.50
C MET A 40 -11.81 -13.26 13.14
N LEU A 41 -12.25 -12.17 12.53
CA LEU A 41 -13.38 -11.35 12.96
C LEU A 41 -14.67 -11.71 12.20
N SER A 42 -14.56 -12.16 10.96
CA SER A 42 -15.63 -12.71 10.14
C SER A 42 -15.05 -13.74 9.17
N GLU A 43 -15.89 -14.41 8.37
CA GLU A 43 -15.44 -15.39 7.36
C GLU A 43 -14.46 -14.79 6.33
N ASN A 44 -14.54 -13.47 6.12
CA ASN A 44 -13.73 -12.75 5.14
C ASN A 44 -12.88 -11.62 5.73
N LEU A 45 -12.66 -11.57 7.06
CA LEU A 45 -11.83 -10.57 7.72
C LEU A 45 -10.91 -11.18 8.77
N LEU A 46 -9.60 -11.12 8.49
CA LEU A 46 -8.55 -11.61 9.36
C LEU A 46 -7.65 -10.46 9.83
N ILE A 47 -7.37 -10.42 11.14
CA ILE A 47 -6.48 -9.44 11.76
C ILE A 47 -5.19 -10.14 12.17
N PHE A 48 -4.06 -9.61 11.72
CA PHE A 48 -2.71 -10.05 12.06
C PHE A 48 -2.06 -8.99 12.95
N ASP A 49 -1.33 -9.39 13.96
CA ASP A 49 -0.49 -8.46 14.72
C ASP A 49 0.61 -7.90 13.82
N TYR A 50 1.23 -8.76 13.02
CA TYR A 50 2.18 -8.38 12.00
C TYR A 50 2.06 -9.25 10.76
N LEU A 51 2.15 -8.62 9.58
CA LEU A 51 2.15 -9.29 8.28
C LEU A 51 3.24 -8.65 7.43
N PRO A 52 4.33 -9.38 7.10
CA PRO A 52 5.39 -8.85 6.25
C PRO A 52 4.88 -8.55 4.84
N TYR A 53 5.03 -7.33 4.38
CA TYR A 53 4.55 -6.92 3.05
C TYR A 53 5.21 -7.71 1.92
N SER A 54 6.53 -7.96 2.04
CA SER A 54 7.29 -8.74 1.05
C SER A 54 6.70 -10.11 0.75
N ASP A 55 6.06 -10.72 1.74
CA ASP A 55 5.63 -12.11 1.66
C ASP A 55 4.19 -12.26 1.14
N VAL A 56 3.42 -11.16 1.20
CA VAL A 56 1.98 -11.22 0.94
C VAL A 56 1.51 -10.35 -0.22
N LEU A 57 2.19 -9.23 -0.51
CA LEU A 57 1.71 -8.30 -1.54
C LEU A 57 1.53 -8.95 -2.90
N GLU A 58 2.40 -9.87 -3.30
CA GLU A 58 2.29 -10.58 -4.57
C GLU A 58 0.96 -11.34 -4.75
N GLN A 59 0.30 -11.68 -3.63
CA GLN A 59 -0.95 -12.45 -3.62
C GLN A 59 -2.19 -11.55 -3.46
N MET A 60 -2.00 -10.24 -3.37
CA MET A 60 -3.09 -9.27 -3.13
C MET A 60 -3.55 -8.64 -4.44
N ASP A 61 -4.86 -8.49 -4.59
CA ASP A 61 -5.45 -7.75 -5.71
C ASP A 61 -5.42 -6.24 -5.48
N PHE A 62 -5.54 -5.81 -4.22
CA PHE A 62 -5.60 -4.41 -3.82
C PHE A 62 -4.94 -4.19 -2.47
N ALA A 63 -4.49 -2.98 -2.21
CA ALA A 63 -3.97 -2.58 -0.91
C ALA A 63 -4.69 -1.33 -0.38
N ILE A 64 -4.88 -1.27 0.95
CA ILE A 64 -5.36 -0.07 1.64
C ILE A 64 -4.30 0.32 2.66
N HIS A 65 -3.72 1.50 2.51
CA HIS A 65 -2.60 1.92 3.36
C HIS A 65 -2.48 3.44 3.50
N HIS A 66 -1.59 3.88 4.38
CA HIS A 66 -1.36 5.29 4.69
C HIS A 66 -0.35 6.02 3.76
N ALA A 67 0.22 5.36 2.77
CA ALA A 67 1.29 5.85 1.90
C ALA A 67 2.66 6.04 2.58
N GLY A 68 3.00 5.28 3.61
CA GLY A 68 4.39 5.15 4.03
C GLY A 68 5.25 4.63 2.88
N ALA A 69 6.50 5.11 2.75
CA ALA A 69 7.34 4.81 1.58
C ALA A 69 7.49 3.30 1.31
N GLY A 70 7.67 2.48 2.35
CA GLY A 70 7.88 1.03 2.19
C GLY A 70 6.68 0.31 1.56
N ILE A 71 5.46 0.53 2.10
CA ILE A 71 4.26 -0.12 1.55
C ILE A 71 3.90 0.43 0.17
N LEU A 72 4.05 1.75 -0.05
CA LEU A 72 3.77 2.35 -1.35
C LEU A 72 4.70 1.79 -2.44
N MET A 73 6.01 1.71 -2.16
CA MET A 73 6.98 1.14 -3.10
C MET A 73 6.71 -0.34 -3.35
N GLY A 74 6.40 -1.13 -2.31
CA GLY A 74 6.02 -2.54 -2.48
C GLY A 74 4.79 -2.71 -3.39
N CYS A 75 3.75 -1.87 -3.23
CA CYS A 75 2.58 -1.89 -4.11
C CYS A 75 2.94 -1.51 -5.56
N ILE A 76 3.82 -0.51 -5.77
CA ILE A 76 4.30 -0.14 -7.10
C ILE A 76 5.07 -1.30 -7.74
N GLU A 77 6.00 -1.90 -7.04
CA GLU A 77 6.85 -3.00 -7.53
C GLU A 77 6.03 -4.22 -7.96
N GLN A 78 4.99 -4.54 -7.21
CA GLN A 78 4.08 -5.64 -7.52
C GLN A 78 2.92 -5.26 -8.47
N GLY A 79 2.76 -3.97 -8.77
CA GLY A 79 1.67 -3.49 -9.62
C GLY A 79 0.30 -3.55 -8.98
N ILE A 80 0.22 -3.37 -7.65
CA ILE A 80 -1.00 -3.50 -6.85
C ILE A 80 -1.66 -2.13 -6.68
N PRO A 81 -2.88 -1.93 -7.20
CA PRO A 81 -3.62 -0.70 -7.01
C PRO A 81 -3.96 -0.44 -5.55
N SER A 82 -3.92 0.83 -5.15
CA SER A 82 -4.04 1.18 -3.75
C SER A 82 -5.14 2.20 -3.47
N LEU A 83 -5.85 2.01 -2.36
CA LEU A 83 -6.63 3.06 -1.69
C LEU A 83 -5.80 3.64 -0.55
N ILE A 84 -5.50 4.92 -0.65
CA ILE A 84 -4.54 5.62 0.21
C ILE A 84 -5.28 6.53 1.19
N LEU A 85 -4.99 6.35 2.48
CA LEU A 85 -5.52 7.14 3.59
C LEU A 85 -4.36 7.80 4.36
N PRO A 86 -3.75 8.87 3.85
CA PRO A 86 -2.55 9.46 4.46
C PRO A 86 -2.87 10.00 5.86
N GLN A 87 -2.00 9.73 6.84
CA GLN A 87 -2.21 10.10 8.24
C GLN A 87 -1.33 11.26 8.65
N ASP A 88 -0.03 11.24 8.28
CA ASP A 88 0.97 12.16 8.82
C ASP A 88 2.16 12.36 7.86
N TYR A 89 2.94 13.41 8.08
CA TYR A 89 4.24 13.74 7.47
C TYR A 89 4.31 13.54 5.94
N ASP A 90 5.29 12.77 5.49
CA ASP A 90 5.59 12.45 4.08
C ASP A 90 4.47 11.70 3.37
N GLN A 91 3.54 11.10 4.13
CA GLN A 91 2.44 10.32 3.57
C GLN A 91 1.50 11.18 2.72
N PHE A 92 1.32 12.46 3.07
CA PHE A 92 0.52 13.39 2.26
C PHE A 92 1.17 13.68 0.91
N ASP A 93 2.50 13.87 0.89
CA ASP A 93 3.25 14.10 -0.34
C ASP A 93 3.26 12.84 -1.22
N ASN A 94 3.49 11.68 -0.62
CA ASN A 94 3.44 10.39 -1.28
C ASN A 94 2.03 10.11 -1.86
N ALA A 95 0.96 10.46 -1.15
CA ALA A 95 -0.41 10.30 -1.63
C ALA A 95 -0.69 11.21 -2.84
N VAL A 96 -0.23 12.46 -2.82
CA VAL A 96 -0.35 13.39 -3.95
C VAL A 96 0.38 12.81 -5.18
N ARG A 97 1.59 12.28 -5.00
CA ARG A 97 2.34 11.64 -6.10
C ARG A 97 1.60 10.42 -6.65
N ALA A 98 1.07 9.56 -5.76
CA ALA A 98 0.29 8.40 -6.18
C ALA A 98 -0.93 8.77 -7.03
N GLU A 99 -1.63 9.85 -6.67
CA GLU A 99 -2.76 10.38 -7.44
C GLU A 99 -2.32 10.97 -8.78
N LEU A 100 -1.24 11.79 -8.80
CA LEU A 100 -0.70 12.39 -10.02
C LEU A 100 -0.23 11.33 -11.04
N PHE A 101 0.39 10.27 -10.57
CA PHE A 101 0.84 9.16 -11.41
C PHE A 101 -0.26 8.11 -11.68
N GLN A 102 -1.48 8.31 -11.19
CA GLN A 102 -2.62 7.42 -11.36
C GLN A 102 -2.34 5.97 -10.91
N ILE A 103 -1.58 5.82 -9.84
CA ILE A 103 -1.22 4.50 -9.27
C ILE A 103 -2.05 4.13 -8.04
N GLY A 104 -2.91 5.02 -7.58
CA GLY A 104 -3.81 4.79 -6.46
C GLY A 104 -4.91 5.84 -6.38
N LEU A 105 -5.88 5.58 -5.52
CA LEU A 105 -6.97 6.50 -5.17
C LEU A 105 -6.73 7.05 -3.76
N VAL A 106 -6.97 8.34 -3.53
CA VAL A 106 -6.67 9.00 -2.25
C VAL A 106 -7.94 9.44 -1.54
N SER A 107 -8.15 8.94 -0.33
CA SER A 107 -9.21 9.42 0.56
C SER A 107 -8.71 10.61 1.40
N ARG A 108 -9.24 11.79 1.14
CA ARG A 108 -8.85 13.04 1.81
C ARG A 108 -9.62 13.27 3.11
N LYS A 109 -10.91 12.90 3.11
CA LYS A 109 -11.80 13.09 4.28
C LYS A 109 -11.75 11.90 5.22
N LYS A 110 -11.39 10.72 4.72
CA LYS A 110 -11.34 9.44 5.46
C LYS A 110 -12.68 9.11 6.16
N THR A 111 -13.79 9.61 5.61
CA THR A 111 -15.12 9.23 6.08
C THR A 111 -15.50 7.86 5.52
N GLU A 112 -16.35 7.13 6.24
CA GLU A 112 -16.87 5.83 5.79
C GLU A 112 -17.42 5.90 4.36
N SER A 113 -18.26 6.89 4.09
CA SER A 113 -18.89 7.08 2.77
C SER A 113 -17.87 7.35 1.65
N GLU A 114 -16.81 8.10 1.93
CA GLU A 114 -15.73 8.34 0.97
C GLU A 114 -14.90 7.08 0.72
N VAL A 115 -14.55 6.36 1.78
CA VAL A 115 -13.77 5.11 1.69
C VAL A 115 -14.55 4.06 0.90
N LEU A 116 -15.83 3.86 1.21
CA LEU A 116 -16.68 2.93 0.46
C LEU A 116 -16.79 3.31 -1.03
N ARG A 117 -17.03 4.59 -1.33
CA ARG A 117 -17.09 5.05 -2.71
C ARG A 117 -15.76 4.79 -3.45
N LEU A 118 -14.64 5.14 -2.83
CA LEU A 118 -13.32 4.97 -3.43
C LEU A 118 -12.92 3.48 -3.55
N PHE A 119 -13.33 2.64 -2.61
CA PHE A 119 -13.11 1.21 -2.72
C PHE A 119 -13.92 0.61 -3.88
N ASN A 120 -15.19 1.01 -4.05
CA ASN A 120 -15.98 0.61 -5.22
C ASN A 120 -15.32 1.04 -6.53
N GLU A 121 -14.77 2.26 -6.59
CA GLU A 121 -14.01 2.75 -7.74
C GLU A 121 -12.74 1.94 -7.97
N LEU A 122 -11.99 1.62 -6.91
CA LEU A 122 -10.76 0.83 -6.95
C LEU A 122 -10.99 -0.54 -7.58
N VAL A 123 -12.01 -1.26 -7.10
CA VAL A 123 -12.29 -2.64 -7.54
C VAL A 123 -12.95 -2.72 -8.91
N SER A 124 -13.63 -1.65 -9.36
CA SER A 124 -14.27 -1.58 -10.68
C SER A 124 -13.39 -0.98 -11.77
N ARG A 125 -12.27 -0.36 -11.40
CA ARG A 125 -11.38 0.30 -12.36
C ARG A 125 -10.51 -0.71 -13.09
N GLU A 126 -10.67 -0.82 -14.38
CA GLU A 126 -9.93 -1.76 -15.24
C GLU A 126 -8.56 -1.21 -15.69
N ASP A 127 -8.46 0.11 -15.86
CA ASP A 127 -7.23 0.74 -16.38
C ASP A 127 -6.29 1.18 -15.25
N TRP A 128 -5.23 0.39 -15.08
CA TRP A 128 -4.07 0.64 -14.24
C TRP A 128 -2.76 0.64 -15.05
N SER A 129 -2.81 1.09 -16.31
CA SER A 129 -1.67 1.07 -17.23
C SER A 129 -0.45 1.84 -16.70
N HIS A 130 -0.66 2.98 -16.05
CA HIS A 130 0.41 3.75 -15.42
C HIS A 130 1.11 2.97 -14.30
N LEU A 131 0.36 2.30 -13.43
CA LEU A 131 0.89 1.47 -12.37
C LEU A 131 1.68 0.28 -12.94
N LYS A 132 1.14 -0.39 -13.96
CA LYS A 132 1.81 -1.50 -14.64
C LYS A 132 3.12 -1.07 -15.30
N ALA A 133 3.16 0.12 -15.92
CA ALA A 133 4.36 0.69 -16.50
C ALA A 133 5.42 0.99 -15.43
N LEU A 134 5.04 1.56 -14.28
CA LEU A 134 5.95 1.79 -13.16
C LEU A 134 6.47 0.49 -12.55
N ALA A 135 5.61 -0.53 -12.37
CA ALA A 135 6.02 -1.85 -11.92
C ALA A 135 7.08 -2.48 -12.85
N GLN A 136 6.91 -2.32 -14.15
CA GLN A 136 7.91 -2.81 -15.11
C GLN A 136 9.21 -2.02 -15.01
N THR A 137 9.15 -0.71 -14.86
CA THR A 137 10.33 0.14 -14.70
C THR A 137 11.08 -0.21 -13.42
N SER A 138 10.39 -0.42 -12.29
CA SER A 138 11.02 -0.77 -11.01
C SER A 138 11.81 -2.07 -11.09
N LYS A 139 11.31 -3.08 -11.83
CA LYS A 139 12.01 -4.36 -12.05
C LYS A 139 13.30 -4.23 -12.82
N THR A 140 13.42 -3.21 -13.66
CA THR A 140 14.63 -2.94 -14.45
C THR A 140 15.56 -1.92 -13.81
N TYR A 141 15.11 -1.24 -12.78
CA TYR A 141 15.88 -0.22 -12.07
C TYR A 141 16.94 -0.87 -11.17
N GLN A 142 18.19 -0.51 -11.40
CA GLN A 142 19.35 -1.05 -10.68
C GLN A 142 20.04 0.06 -9.87
N PRO A 143 19.51 0.43 -8.71
CA PRO A 143 20.00 1.57 -7.94
C PRO A 143 21.44 1.41 -7.48
N THR A 144 21.87 0.19 -7.18
CA THR A 144 23.26 -0.09 -6.77
C THR A 144 24.24 0.18 -7.91
N GLU A 145 23.93 -0.27 -9.12
CA GLU A 145 24.78 -0.06 -10.30
C GLU A 145 24.88 1.42 -10.64
N ILE A 146 23.74 2.14 -10.63
CA ILE A 146 23.71 3.59 -10.86
C ILE A 146 24.55 4.34 -9.81
N LEU A 147 24.47 3.94 -8.55
CA LEU A 147 25.26 4.54 -7.48
C LEU A 147 26.76 4.30 -7.68
N TYR A 148 27.17 3.08 -8.04
CA TYR A 148 28.57 2.77 -8.33
C TYR A 148 29.10 3.61 -9.48
N GLN A 149 28.40 3.68 -10.59
CA GLN A 149 28.78 4.49 -11.76
C GLN A 149 28.92 5.98 -11.41
N GLU A 150 28.02 6.52 -10.60
CA GLU A 150 28.08 7.90 -10.17
C GLU A 150 29.25 8.17 -9.20
N ILE A 151 29.55 7.28 -8.29
CA ILE A 151 30.73 7.37 -7.41
C ILE A 151 32.03 7.34 -8.25
N GLU A 152 32.16 6.41 -9.18
CA GLU A 152 33.33 6.33 -10.08
C GLU A 152 33.49 7.62 -10.89
N ARG A 153 32.38 8.14 -11.45
CA ARG A 153 32.39 9.41 -12.17
C ARG A 153 32.92 10.57 -11.32
N LEU A 154 32.46 10.69 -10.07
CA LEU A 154 32.90 11.74 -9.16
C LEU A 154 34.37 11.60 -8.77
N LEU A 155 34.85 10.39 -8.55
CA LEU A 155 36.25 10.14 -8.21
C LEU A 155 37.23 10.45 -9.41
N THR A 156 36.78 10.20 -10.62
CA THR A 156 37.61 10.48 -11.81
C THR A 156 37.65 11.96 -12.18
N VAL A 157 36.71 12.76 -11.80
CA VAL A 157 36.69 14.23 -12.02
C VAL A 157 37.58 14.98 -11.02
N THR A 158 38.02 14.34 -9.93
CA THR A 158 38.77 14.97 -8.84
C THR A 158 40.29 14.75 -8.96
N LEU A 159 40.78 14.10 -10.02
CA LEU A 159 42.19 13.92 -10.41
C LEU A 159 42.51 14.71 -11.67
#